data_256fcf0d773ac5121c9fdddbd690e5c9
#
_entry.id   256fcf0d773ac5121c9fdddbd690e5c9
#
_cell.length_a   1.000
_cell.length_b   1.000
_cell.length_c   1.000
_cell.angle_alpha   90.00
_cell.angle_beta   90.00
_cell.angle_gamma   90.00
#
_symmetry.space_group_name_H-M   'P 1'
#
loop_
_entity.id
_entity.type
_entity.pdbx_description
1 polymer ?
#
loop_
_entity_poly.entity_id
_entity_poly.type
_entity_poly.pdbx_seq_one_letter_code
_entity_poly.pdbx_strand_id
1 'polypeptide(L)'
;MLDVKEITDSIFKLDKRIRYVAILNHQYGLVESRMREGVASLTPAQTDRDFMTLAAPLMVGSAEKLRPFCGAIRRLAVRYDKVLLVFYRTAAHLVVLSLEPHAEQALLDRIGDSVRKLELASGEGGAEKGE
;
A
#
# COMPACT_ATOMS: atom_id res chain seq x y z
N MET A 1 19.61 2.03 4.34
CA MET A 1 18.22 2.06 4.83
C MET A 1 17.35 2.88 3.87
N LEU A 2 16.17 2.38 3.57
CA LEU A 2 15.26 3.07 2.65
C LEU A 2 14.33 4.01 3.42
N ASP A 3 14.18 5.24 2.94
CA ASP A 3 13.13 6.13 3.45
C ASP A 3 11.84 5.92 2.65
N VAL A 4 10.78 6.60 3.05
CA VAL A 4 9.46 6.41 2.44
C VAL A 4 9.45 6.76 0.96
N LYS A 5 10.20 7.81 0.57
CA LYS A 5 10.31 8.18 -0.85
C LYS A 5 11.00 7.11 -1.66
N GLU A 6 12.08 6.55 -1.13
CA GLU A 6 12.81 5.48 -1.80
C GLU A 6 11.94 4.22 -1.93
N ILE A 7 11.17 3.90 -0.89
CA ILE A 7 10.22 2.78 -0.94
C ILE A 7 9.20 3.03 -2.05
N THR A 8 8.64 4.24 -2.11
CA THR A 8 7.66 4.60 -3.14
C THR A 8 8.25 4.48 -4.54
N ASP A 9 9.46 5.00 -4.74
CA ASP A 9 10.15 4.89 -6.03
C ASP A 9 10.35 3.43 -6.42
N SER A 10 10.77 2.61 -5.46
CA SER A 10 11.00 1.19 -5.70
C SER A 10 9.71 0.45 -6.06
N ILE A 11 8.60 0.81 -5.41
CA ILE A 11 7.31 0.20 -5.73
C ILE A 11 6.90 0.53 -7.16
N PHE A 12 7.03 1.80 -7.59
CA PHE A 12 6.69 2.16 -8.96
C PHE A 12 7.52 1.40 -10.00
N LYS A 13 8.74 1.02 -9.65
CA LYS A 13 9.61 0.27 -10.55
C LYS A 13 9.22 -1.20 -10.69
N LEU A 14 8.38 -1.71 -9.80
CA LEU A 14 8.00 -3.13 -9.83
C LEU A 14 7.18 -3.47 -11.06
N ASP A 15 6.29 -2.57 -11.50
CA ASP A 15 5.47 -2.82 -12.68
C ASP A 15 4.86 -1.50 -13.17
N LYS A 16 4.79 -1.36 -14.49
CA LYS A 16 4.24 -0.14 -15.11
C LYS A 16 2.75 0.03 -14.91
N ARG A 17 2.04 -1.03 -14.52
CA ARG A 17 0.59 -0.97 -14.26
C ARG A 17 0.23 -0.33 -12.94
N ILE A 18 1.22 -0.08 -12.08
CA ILE A 18 0.99 0.63 -10.82
C ILE A 18 0.81 2.11 -11.14
N ARG A 19 -0.36 2.66 -10.76
CA ARG A 19 -0.75 4.03 -11.09
C ARG A 19 -0.52 4.99 -9.94
N TYR A 20 -0.68 4.53 -8.71
CA TYR A 20 -0.66 5.35 -7.52
C TYR A 20 -0.14 4.54 -6.34
N VAL A 21 0.61 5.21 -5.46
CA VAL A 21 1.12 4.60 -4.23
C VAL A 21 0.83 5.55 -3.07
N ALA A 22 0.25 5.03 -2.02
CA ALA A 22 0.12 5.74 -0.75
C ALA A 22 0.67 4.86 0.36
N ILE A 23 1.37 5.47 1.30
CA ILE A 23 1.93 4.76 2.45
C ILE A 23 1.37 5.40 3.71
N LEU A 24 0.73 4.59 4.55
CA LEU A 24 0.20 5.03 5.83
C LEU A 24 1.00 4.33 6.95
N ASN A 25 1.16 5.02 8.06
CA ASN A 25 1.81 4.41 9.22
C ASN A 25 0.82 3.47 9.95
N HIS A 26 1.27 2.83 11.01
CA HIS A 26 0.44 1.86 11.74
C HIS A 26 -0.76 2.50 12.45
N GLN A 27 -0.81 3.81 12.56
CA GLN A 27 -1.94 4.56 13.10
C GLN A 27 -2.83 5.14 11.99
N TYR A 28 -2.62 4.68 10.75
CA TYR A 28 -3.35 5.11 9.56
C TYR A 28 -3.12 6.59 9.19
N GLY A 29 -2.02 7.19 9.66
CA GLY A 29 -1.61 8.52 9.21
C GLY A 29 -0.95 8.42 7.85
N LEU A 30 -1.34 9.30 6.93
CA LEU A 30 -0.75 9.32 5.60
C LEU A 30 0.68 9.87 5.66
N VAL A 31 1.65 9.07 5.23
CA VAL A 31 3.07 9.44 5.26
C VAL A 31 3.54 9.92 3.88
N GLU A 32 3.08 9.25 2.84
CA GLU A 32 3.46 9.57 1.47
C GLU A 32 2.33 9.18 0.53
N SER A 33 2.11 9.98 -0.53
CA SER A 33 1.21 9.57 -1.61
C SER A 33 1.68 10.20 -2.91
N ARG A 34 1.62 9.43 -4.00
CA ARG A 34 2.12 9.92 -5.28
C ARG A 34 1.47 9.17 -6.43
N MET A 35 1.05 9.93 -7.46
CA MET A 35 0.65 9.35 -8.74
C MET A 35 1.89 9.06 -9.57
N ARG A 36 1.83 8.04 -10.42
CA ARG A 36 2.89 7.82 -11.39
C ARG A 36 2.96 9.01 -12.33
N GLU A 37 4.15 9.43 -12.66
CA GLU A 37 4.36 10.53 -13.59
C GLU A 37 3.65 10.24 -14.92
N GLY A 38 2.92 11.22 -15.44
CA GLY A 38 2.19 11.09 -16.68
C GLY A 38 0.84 10.41 -16.59
N VAL A 39 0.45 9.96 -15.40
CA VAL A 39 -0.84 9.30 -15.19
C VAL A 39 -1.79 10.28 -14.51
N ALA A 40 -2.97 10.48 -15.11
CA ALA A 40 -3.99 11.35 -14.53
C ALA A 40 -4.73 10.62 -13.42
N SER A 41 -5.01 11.35 -12.34
CA SER A 41 -5.84 10.80 -11.26
C SER A 41 -7.28 10.66 -11.72
N LEU A 42 -7.94 9.60 -11.28
CA LEU A 42 -9.37 9.37 -11.55
C LEU A 42 -10.25 10.12 -10.56
N THR A 43 -9.68 10.61 -9.46
CA THR A 43 -10.44 11.21 -8.37
C THR A 43 -9.88 12.56 -8.00
N PRO A 44 -10.72 13.47 -7.47
CA PRO A 44 -10.23 14.72 -6.88
C PRO A 44 -9.34 14.43 -5.67
N ALA A 45 -8.36 15.29 -5.43
CA ALA A 45 -7.42 15.12 -4.33
C ALA A 45 -8.12 15.02 -2.97
N GLN A 46 -9.20 15.78 -2.77
CA GLN A 46 -9.93 15.73 -1.50
C GLN A 46 -10.58 14.35 -1.30
N THR A 47 -11.12 13.76 -2.36
CA THR A 47 -11.70 12.41 -2.31
C THR A 47 -10.65 11.39 -1.90
N ASP A 48 -9.44 11.50 -2.47
CA ASP A 48 -8.34 10.60 -2.11
C ASP A 48 -7.99 10.74 -0.64
N ARG A 49 -7.87 11.96 -0.13
CA ARG A 49 -7.57 12.19 1.28
C ARG A 49 -8.65 11.62 2.19
N ASP A 50 -9.92 11.86 1.87
CA ASP A 50 -11.04 11.35 2.66
C ASP A 50 -11.04 9.82 2.65
N PHE A 51 -10.79 9.21 1.51
CA PHE A 51 -10.72 7.76 1.41
C PHE A 51 -9.61 7.21 2.31
N MET A 52 -8.40 7.79 2.22
CA MET A 52 -7.26 7.31 3.00
C MET A 52 -7.42 7.52 4.50
N THR A 53 -8.05 8.62 4.91
CA THR A 53 -8.17 8.94 6.34
C THR A 53 -9.40 8.35 7.00
N LEU A 54 -10.44 8.02 6.23
CA LEU A 54 -11.71 7.52 6.76
C LEU A 54 -12.00 6.09 6.36
N ALA A 55 -12.03 5.82 5.06
CA ALA A 55 -12.47 4.51 4.56
C ALA A 55 -11.40 3.43 4.72
N ALA A 56 -10.16 3.73 4.41
CA ALA A 56 -9.10 2.74 4.48
C ALA A 56 -8.90 2.20 5.90
N PRO A 57 -8.83 3.04 6.95
CA PRO A 57 -8.76 2.53 8.32
C PRO A 57 -9.94 1.66 8.70
N LEU A 58 -11.15 2.05 8.28
CA LEU A 58 -12.35 1.28 8.60
C LEU A 58 -12.32 -0.09 7.96
N MET A 59 -11.97 -0.16 6.67
CA MET A 59 -11.89 -1.42 5.92
C MET A 59 -10.83 -2.36 6.49
N VAL A 60 -9.62 -1.87 6.66
CA VAL A 60 -8.51 -2.69 7.14
C VAL A 60 -8.68 -3.01 8.62
N GLY A 61 -9.09 -2.04 9.42
CA GLY A 61 -9.33 -2.26 10.84
C GLY A 61 -10.40 -3.30 11.10
N SER A 62 -11.46 -3.30 10.31
CA SER A 62 -12.53 -4.30 10.45
C SER A 62 -12.02 -5.70 10.08
N ALA A 63 -11.23 -5.80 9.02
CA ALA A 63 -10.66 -7.07 8.59
C ALA A 63 -9.67 -7.63 9.63
N GLU A 64 -8.96 -6.75 10.34
CA GLU A 64 -8.00 -7.16 11.38
C GLU A 64 -8.67 -7.86 12.56
N LYS A 65 -9.97 -7.70 12.74
CA LYS A 65 -10.68 -8.38 13.84
C LYS A 65 -10.65 -9.88 13.72
N LEU A 66 -10.46 -10.41 12.52
CA LEU A 66 -10.39 -11.86 12.30
C LEU A 66 -8.96 -12.40 12.46
N ARG A 67 -7.99 -11.53 12.65
CA ARG A 67 -6.59 -11.93 12.76
C ARG A 67 -6.32 -13.00 13.84
N PRO A 68 -6.90 -12.91 15.04
CA PRO A 68 -6.65 -13.94 16.08
C PRO A 68 -7.10 -15.33 15.65
N PHE A 69 -8.03 -15.43 14.71
CA PHE A 69 -8.59 -16.70 14.26
C PHE A 69 -8.07 -17.14 12.90
N CYS A 70 -7.82 -16.19 12.01
CA CYS A 70 -7.50 -16.47 10.60
C CYS A 70 -6.05 -16.17 10.24
N GLY A 71 -5.29 -15.54 11.12
CA GLY A 71 -3.91 -15.16 10.84
C GLY A 71 -3.82 -13.75 10.26
N ALA A 72 -2.61 -13.34 9.94
CA ALA A 72 -2.34 -11.99 9.45
C ALA A 72 -2.98 -11.76 8.07
N ILE A 73 -3.44 -10.54 7.83
CA ILE A 73 -3.93 -10.14 6.52
C ILE A 73 -2.74 -10.03 5.57
N ARG A 74 -2.86 -10.64 4.40
CA ARG A 74 -1.85 -10.51 3.37
C ARG A 74 -2.13 -9.35 2.46
N ARG A 75 -3.38 -9.20 2.04
CA ARG A 75 -3.81 -8.06 1.25
C ARG A 75 -5.33 -8.00 1.22
N LEU A 76 -5.81 -6.80 0.92
CA LEU A 76 -7.22 -6.55 0.67
C LEU A 76 -7.29 -5.88 -0.71
N ALA A 77 -8.16 -6.37 -1.58
CA ALA A 77 -8.26 -5.83 -2.94
C ALA A 77 -9.70 -5.44 -3.26
N VAL A 78 -9.86 -4.30 -3.91
CA VAL A 78 -11.17 -3.82 -4.35
C VAL A 78 -11.07 -3.53 -5.84
N ARG A 79 -11.80 -4.29 -6.64
CA ARG A 79 -11.75 -4.13 -8.10
C ARG A 79 -12.92 -3.28 -8.57
N TYR A 80 -12.58 -2.12 -9.12
CA TYR A 80 -13.55 -1.24 -9.79
C TYR A 80 -13.45 -1.45 -11.30
N ASP A 81 -14.39 -0.89 -12.04
CA ASP A 81 -14.34 -0.98 -13.51
C ASP A 81 -13.09 -0.35 -14.09
N LYS A 82 -12.63 0.75 -13.51
CA LYS A 82 -11.53 1.55 -14.06
C LYS A 82 -10.21 1.37 -13.36
N VAL A 83 -10.19 0.73 -12.19
CA VAL A 83 -8.99 0.63 -11.38
C VAL A 83 -9.12 -0.50 -10.38
N LEU A 84 -7.99 -1.07 -9.99
CA LEU A 84 -7.90 -2.04 -8.91
C LEU A 84 -7.15 -1.39 -7.75
N LEU A 85 -7.76 -1.33 -6.57
CA LEU A 85 -7.09 -0.87 -5.35
C LEU A 85 -6.63 -2.07 -4.55
N VAL A 86 -5.39 -2.04 -4.06
CA VAL A 86 -4.84 -3.13 -3.27
C VAL A 86 -4.17 -2.55 -2.03
N PHE A 87 -4.47 -3.14 -0.89
CA PHE A 87 -3.92 -2.76 0.40
C PHE A 87 -3.00 -3.88 0.86
N TYR A 88 -1.73 -3.57 1.11
CA TYR A 88 -0.76 -4.51 1.65
C TYR A 88 -0.42 -4.11 3.07
N ARG A 89 -0.74 -4.97 4.02
CA ARG A 89 -0.39 -4.72 5.41
C ARG A 89 1.01 -5.26 5.69
N THR A 90 1.91 -4.40 6.12
CA THR A 90 3.26 -4.78 6.53
C THR A 90 3.40 -4.58 8.05
N ALA A 91 4.56 -4.87 8.59
CA ALA A 91 4.79 -4.75 10.02
C ALA A 91 4.60 -3.31 10.53
N ALA A 92 5.07 -2.33 9.76
CA ALA A 92 5.07 -0.94 10.21
C ALA A 92 4.14 -0.03 9.40
N HIS A 93 3.67 -0.47 8.22
CA HIS A 93 2.92 0.39 7.32
C HIS A 93 1.72 -0.30 6.71
N LEU A 94 0.83 0.50 6.15
CA LEU A 94 -0.20 0.05 5.23
C LEU A 94 0.14 0.69 3.88
N VAL A 95 0.40 -0.14 2.89
CA VAL A 95 0.73 0.33 1.54
C VAL A 95 -0.49 0.17 0.67
N VAL A 96 -0.94 1.27 0.06
CA VAL A 96 -2.12 1.27 -0.79
C VAL A 96 -1.69 1.59 -2.21
N LEU A 97 -2.06 0.72 -3.14
CA LEU A 97 -1.73 0.89 -4.55
C LEU A 97 -2.99 0.95 -5.37
N SER A 98 -2.97 1.75 -6.44
CA SER A 98 -3.95 1.59 -7.50
C SER A 98 -3.24 1.06 -8.75
N LEU A 99 -3.88 0.12 -9.42
CA LEU A 99 -3.34 -0.54 -10.61
C LEU A 99 -4.36 -0.52 -11.73
N GLU A 100 -3.88 -0.85 -12.93
CA GLU A 100 -4.79 -1.10 -14.06
C GLU A 100 -5.80 -2.17 -13.66
N PRO A 101 -7.07 -2.05 -14.13
CA PRO A 101 -8.16 -2.86 -13.58
C PRO A 101 -8.05 -4.35 -13.86
N HIS A 102 -7.26 -4.75 -14.86
CA HIS A 102 -7.13 -6.15 -15.26
C HIS A 102 -5.88 -6.84 -14.72
N ALA A 103 -5.20 -6.22 -13.75
CA ALA A 103 -4.02 -6.82 -13.14
C ALA A 103 -4.38 -8.18 -12.55
N GLU A 104 -3.56 -9.19 -12.87
CA GLU A 104 -3.80 -10.57 -12.44
C GLU A 104 -3.25 -10.85 -11.05
N GLN A 105 -3.75 -11.91 -10.44
CA GLN A 105 -3.36 -12.27 -9.08
C GLN A 105 -1.87 -12.54 -8.94
N ALA A 106 -1.25 -13.13 -9.96
CA ALA A 106 0.20 -13.39 -9.94
C ALA A 106 1.01 -12.10 -9.77
N LEU A 107 0.57 -11.02 -10.43
CA LEU A 107 1.21 -9.71 -10.25
C LEU A 107 1.03 -9.20 -8.82
N LEU A 108 -0.17 -9.33 -8.28
CA LEU A 108 -0.44 -8.88 -6.91
C LEU A 108 0.41 -9.64 -5.89
N ASP A 109 0.64 -10.93 -6.12
CA ASP A 109 1.51 -11.74 -5.27
C ASP A 109 2.95 -11.26 -5.34
N ARG A 110 3.46 -10.98 -6.54
CA ARG A 110 4.84 -10.48 -6.72
C ARG A 110 5.02 -9.11 -6.07
N ILE A 111 4.04 -8.23 -6.24
CA ILE A 111 4.10 -6.90 -5.62
C ILE A 111 4.12 -7.05 -4.10
N GLY A 112 3.26 -7.90 -3.56
CA GLY A 112 3.20 -8.13 -2.11
C GLY A 112 4.51 -8.62 -1.54
N ASP A 113 5.16 -9.56 -2.21
CA ASP A 113 6.46 -10.07 -1.79
C ASP A 113 7.51 -8.97 -1.81
N SER A 114 7.53 -8.16 -2.86
CA SER A 114 8.47 -7.05 -2.98
C SER A 114 8.25 -5.97 -1.93
N VAL A 115 7.00 -5.62 -1.68
CA VAL A 115 6.65 -4.62 -0.66
C VAL A 115 7.13 -5.09 0.72
N ARG A 116 6.92 -6.35 1.05
CA ARG A 116 7.39 -6.90 2.33
C ARG A 116 8.91 -6.85 2.44
N LYS A 117 9.63 -7.13 1.37
CA LYS A 117 11.10 -7.07 1.37
C LYS A 117 11.60 -5.65 1.58
N LEU A 118 10.97 -4.66 0.94
CA LEU A 118 11.32 -3.26 1.13
C LEU A 118 11.05 -2.82 2.56
N GLU A 119 9.94 -3.26 3.12
CA GLU A 119 9.58 -2.96 4.49
C GLU A 119 10.59 -3.57 5.49
N LEU A 120 11.00 -4.82 5.26
CA LEU A 120 11.98 -5.48 6.11
C LEU A 120 13.32 -4.74 6.08
N ALA A 121 13.77 -4.30 4.91
CA ALA A 121 15.02 -3.56 4.79
C ALA A 121 14.95 -2.25 5.58
N SER A 122 13.82 -1.53 5.48
CA SER A 122 13.59 -0.30 6.24
C SER A 122 13.48 -0.58 7.73
N GLY A 123 12.75 -1.65 8.09
CA GLY A 123 12.55 -2.05 9.47
C GLY A 123 13.82 -2.49 10.16
N GLU A 124 14.69 -3.18 9.47
CA GLU A 124 16.01 -3.56 10.02
C GLU A 124 16.81 -2.33 10.40
N GLY A 125 16.86 -1.34 9.52
CA GLY A 125 17.52 -0.08 9.82
C GLY A 125 16.89 0.62 11.00
N GLY A 126 15.57 0.64 11.07
CA GLY A 126 14.85 1.23 12.19
C GLY A 126 15.08 0.49 13.49
N ALA A 127 15.11 -0.84 13.45
CA ALA A 127 15.36 -1.66 14.63
C ALA A 127 16.74 -1.39 15.19
N GLU A 128 17.74 -1.30 14.35
CA GLU A 128 19.10 -0.98 14.78
C GLU A 128 19.15 0.37 15.50
N LYS A 129 18.44 1.35 15.00
CA LYS A 129 18.39 2.65 15.63
C LYS A 129 17.64 2.63 16.95
N GLY A 130 16.68 1.74 17.07
CA GLY A 130 15.87 1.61 18.28
C GLY A 130 16.61 0.95 19.43
N GLU A 131 17.68 0.31 19.13
CA GLU A 131 18.50 -0.30 20.15
C GLU A 131 19.35 0.76 20.87
#